data_9fb3edb621b45dd64a9565c6ce3654bb
#
_entry.id   9fb3edb621b45dd64a9565c6ce3654bb
#
_cell.length_a   1.000
_cell.length_b   1.000
_cell.length_c   1.000
_cell.angle_alpha   90.00
_cell.angle_beta   90.00
_cell.angle_gamma   90.00
#
_symmetry.space_group_name_H-M   'P 1'
#
loop_
_entity.id
_entity.type
_entity.pdbx_description
1 polymer ?
#
loop_
_entity_poly.entity_id
_entity_poly.type
_entity_poly.pdbx_seq_one_letter_code
_entity_poly.pdbx_strand_id
1 'polypeptide(L)'
;MAEQREQYTNPKYYHNRELSWLQFDRRCLSEARNKDNPLFERLKFLSITASNLDEFFMVRIASLQDMVNAGYKKRDIAGMTAKEQLDAIIEDAHNFMQSQYWTYNHQLLPGLRENGLDVVESYDKLTPEEKNFVDEYFVTEVFPVLTPMAVDNSRPFPLVSNKSLNICALLTRQEGTGQGISGYLQKPKKPAKESKETKALKAARHAGELKAALDEVKEAKAAKEAAKAAKEKDPNAAKAAKEGKEGKGSKNKEAKTGREKEPFQYATVQVPAVLPRILELPESEKRRVIFLEEIIRHHLDSLFLNYDVVCAYPYRVTRNADLTIDEDDASDLLKEIEKQLKKRQRGYAIRLEVEHGMDPRLLDFLKKEFSVTPE
;
A
#
# COMPACT_ATOMS: atom_id res chain seq x y z
N MET A 1 -40.01 -31.88 27.33
CA MET A 1 -38.60 -31.67 26.96
C MET A 1 -38.37 -31.62 25.43
N ALA A 2 -39.06 -32.40 24.60
CA ALA A 2 -38.96 -32.31 23.13
C ALA A 2 -39.62 -31.03 22.60
N GLU A 3 -40.84 -30.67 23.02
CA GLU A 3 -41.53 -29.43 22.63
C GLU A 3 -40.78 -28.16 23.02
N GLN A 4 -40.10 -28.13 24.18
CA GLN A 4 -39.26 -27.01 24.58
C GLN A 4 -38.00 -26.87 23.71
N ARG A 5 -37.45 -27.98 23.16
CA ARG A 5 -36.31 -27.92 22.21
C ARG A 5 -36.72 -27.39 20.84
N GLU A 6 -37.91 -27.71 20.34
CA GLU A 6 -38.42 -27.14 19.09
C GLU A 6 -38.61 -25.64 19.15
N GLN A 7 -38.97 -25.08 20.31
CA GLN A 7 -39.17 -23.65 20.50
C GLN A 7 -37.86 -22.83 20.26
N TYR A 8 -36.69 -23.41 20.56
CA TYR A 8 -35.40 -22.75 20.42
C TYR A 8 -34.63 -23.11 19.13
N THR A 9 -35.25 -23.83 18.21
CA THR A 9 -34.64 -24.15 16.90
C THR A 9 -34.96 -23.12 15.80
N ASN A 10 -35.86 -22.17 16.07
CA ASN A 10 -36.29 -21.19 15.09
C ASN A 10 -35.19 -20.14 14.88
N PRO A 11 -34.68 -19.98 13.65
CA PRO A 11 -33.58 -19.02 13.31
C PRO A 11 -33.87 -17.59 13.74
N LYS A 12 -35.15 -17.17 13.81
CA LYS A 12 -35.54 -15.81 14.22
C LYS A 12 -35.11 -15.40 15.63
N TYR A 13 -34.76 -16.38 16.47
CA TYR A 13 -34.28 -16.12 17.84
C TYR A 13 -32.76 -15.93 17.92
N TYR A 14 -32.06 -16.08 16.81
CA TYR A 14 -30.60 -16.02 16.78
C TYR A 14 -30.12 -14.91 15.90
N HIS A 15 -29.04 -14.27 16.31
CA HIS A 15 -28.28 -13.37 15.47
C HIS A 15 -27.12 -14.15 14.87
N ASN A 16 -26.75 -13.81 13.62
CA ASN A 16 -25.55 -14.34 13.03
C ASN A 16 -24.32 -13.95 13.87
N ARG A 17 -23.43 -14.92 14.12
CA ARG A 17 -22.28 -14.74 15.00
C ARG A 17 -21.31 -13.66 14.49
N GLU A 18 -21.05 -13.64 13.20
CA GLU A 18 -20.07 -12.73 12.60
C GLU A 18 -20.60 -11.28 12.56
N LEU A 19 -21.89 -11.09 12.28
CA LEU A 19 -22.54 -9.77 12.40
C LEU A 19 -22.57 -9.29 13.86
N SER A 20 -22.80 -10.18 14.80
CA SER A 20 -22.74 -9.86 16.25
C SER A 20 -21.33 -9.43 16.67
N TRP A 21 -20.32 -10.03 16.08
CA TRP A 21 -18.92 -9.65 16.31
C TRP A 21 -18.63 -8.22 15.82
N LEU A 22 -19.12 -7.83 14.64
CA LEU A 22 -19.00 -6.44 14.15
C LEU A 22 -19.72 -5.45 15.10
N GLN A 23 -20.87 -5.84 15.69
CA GLN A 23 -21.53 -5.01 16.68
C GLN A 23 -20.73 -4.88 17.98
N PHE A 24 -19.99 -5.91 18.37
CA PHE A 24 -19.03 -5.80 19.48
C PHE A 24 -17.93 -4.80 19.15
N ASP A 25 -17.34 -4.85 17.96
CA ASP A 25 -16.26 -3.93 17.57
C ASP A 25 -16.74 -2.48 17.44
N ARG A 26 -18.03 -2.27 17.06
CA ARG A 26 -18.68 -0.95 17.11
C ARG A 26 -18.75 -0.39 18.54
N ARG A 27 -18.95 -1.23 19.56
CA ARG A 27 -18.87 -0.80 20.97
C ARG A 27 -17.45 -0.38 21.35
N CYS A 28 -16.41 -1.08 20.86
CA CYS A 28 -15.04 -0.64 21.04
C CYS A 28 -14.78 0.72 20.36
N LEU A 29 -15.36 0.95 19.19
CA LEU A 29 -15.28 2.25 18.50
C LEU A 29 -16.01 3.35 19.30
N SER A 30 -17.08 3.03 20.03
CA SER A 30 -17.77 4.03 20.86
C SER A 30 -16.88 4.58 21.97
N GLU A 31 -15.95 3.79 22.50
CA GLU A 31 -14.95 4.25 23.47
C GLU A 31 -13.95 5.25 22.83
N ALA A 32 -13.58 5.04 21.56
CA ALA A 32 -12.77 6.01 20.83
C ALA A 32 -13.49 7.36 20.62
N ARG A 33 -14.81 7.38 20.63
CA ARG A 33 -15.67 8.57 20.49
C ARG A 33 -16.03 9.22 21.81
N ASN A 34 -15.94 8.48 22.91
CA ASN A 34 -16.26 8.97 24.24
C ASN A 34 -15.24 10.04 24.67
N LYS A 35 -15.70 11.28 24.86
CA LYS A 35 -14.87 12.42 25.24
C LYS A 35 -14.39 12.38 26.70
N ASP A 36 -15.00 11.54 27.54
CA ASP A 36 -14.56 11.33 28.92
C ASP A 36 -13.26 10.52 28.98
N ASN A 37 -12.94 9.78 27.92
CA ASN A 37 -11.69 9.06 27.81
C ASN A 37 -10.55 10.01 27.41
N PRO A 38 -9.32 9.87 27.97
CA PRO A 38 -8.14 10.61 27.53
C PRO A 38 -7.86 10.43 26.04
N LEU A 39 -7.38 11.48 25.38
CA LEU A 39 -7.23 11.51 23.91
C LEU A 39 -6.42 10.33 23.35
N PHE A 40 -5.28 9.97 24.01
CA PHE A 40 -4.47 8.84 23.54
C PHE A 40 -5.13 7.48 23.82
N GLU A 41 -5.95 7.35 24.85
CA GLU A 41 -6.75 6.13 25.07
C GLU A 41 -7.82 6.01 23.98
N ARG A 42 -8.45 7.11 23.56
CA ARG A 42 -9.37 7.13 22.43
C ARG A 42 -8.68 6.70 21.13
N LEU A 43 -7.46 7.19 20.86
CA LEU A 43 -6.65 6.77 19.71
C LEU A 43 -6.30 5.27 19.79
N LYS A 44 -5.98 4.79 21.01
CA LYS A 44 -5.73 3.36 21.25
C LYS A 44 -6.95 2.49 20.98
N PHE A 45 -8.15 2.90 21.43
CA PHE A 45 -9.40 2.19 21.10
C PHE A 45 -9.65 2.14 19.59
N LEU A 46 -9.40 3.24 18.86
CA LEU A 46 -9.50 3.23 17.41
C LEU A 46 -8.52 2.22 16.77
N SER A 47 -7.28 2.18 17.25
CA SER A 47 -6.25 1.22 16.80
C SER A 47 -6.66 -0.23 17.08
N ILE A 48 -7.27 -0.49 18.25
CA ILE A 48 -7.80 -1.80 18.62
C ILE A 48 -8.88 -2.22 17.61
N THR A 49 -9.83 -1.33 17.27
CA THR A 49 -10.89 -1.67 16.31
C THR A 49 -10.32 -1.98 14.92
N ALA A 50 -9.28 -1.29 14.49
CA ALA A 50 -8.62 -1.58 13.22
C ALA A 50 -7.89 -2.93 13.23
N SER A 51 -7.20 -3.26 14.33
CA SER A 51 -6.54 -4.55 14.51
C SER A 51 -7.53 -5.71 14.57
N ASN A 52 -8.62 -5.54 15.29
CA ASN A 52 -9.71 -6.51 15.39
C ASN A 52 -10.31 -6.79 14.00
N LEU A 53 -10.57 -5.75 13.22
CA LEU A 53 -11.11 -5.88 11.88
C LEU A 53 -10.13 -6.61 10.93
N ASP A 54 -8.83 -6.35 11.05
CA ASP A 54 -7.80 -7.08 10.30
C ASP A 54 -7.88 -8.59 10.59
N GLU A 55 -7.92 -8.98 11.86
CA GLU A 55 -8.02 -10.39 12.26
C GLU A 55 -9.34 -11.02 11.81
N PHE A 56 -10.43 -10.29 11.91
CA PHE A 56 -11.75 -10.72 11.44
C PHE A 56 -11.71 -11.06 9.94
N PHE A 57 -11.12 -10.20 9.10
CA PHE A 57 -10.94 -10.49 7.68
C PHE A 57 -10.03 -11.68 7.44
N MET A 58 -8.89 -11.75 8.13
CA MET A 58 -7.90 -12.81 7.93
C MET A 58 -8.41 -14.21 8.27
N VAL A 59 -9.34 -14.33 9.21
CA VAL A 59 -9.80 -15.61 9.73
C VAL A 59 -11.26 -15.87 9.37
N ARG A 60 -12.19 -14.99 9.77
CA ARG A 60 -13.63 -15.24 9.63
C ARG A 60 -14.15 -15.05 8.22
N ILE A 61 -13.78 -13.93 7.59
CA ILE A 61 -14.17 -13.67 6.20
C ILE A 61 -13.49 -14.67 5.27
N ALA A 62 -12.21 -14.97 5.52
CA ALA A 62 -11.47 -15.99 4.77
C ALA A 62 -12.17 -17.35 4.82
N SER A 63 -12.57 -17.80 6.00
CA SER A 63 -13.29 -19.07 6.20
C SER A 63 -14.65 -19.08 5.48
N LEU A 64 -15.41 -17.96 5.54
CA LEU A 64 -16.68 -17.83 4.81
C LEU A 64 -16.46 -17.85 3.29
N GLN A 65 -15.44 -17.18 2.81
CA GLN A 65 -15.09 -17.18 1.37
C GLN A 65 -14.70 -18.58 0.89
N ASP A 66 -13.97 -19.35 1.70
CA ASP A 66 -13.63 -20.74 1.39
C ASP A 66 -14.89 -21.62 1.34
N MET A 67 -15.85 -21.42 2.26
CA MET A 67 -17.15 -22.10 2.21
C MET A 67 -17.95 -21.75 0.93
N VAL A 68 -17.97 -20.49 0.53
CA VAL A 68 -18.63 -20.05 -0.72
C VAL A 68 -17.95 -20.68 -1.92
N ASN A 69 -16.61 -20.67 -2.00
CA ASN A 69 -15.84 -21.26 -3.08
C ASN A 69 -16.05 -22.79 -3.18
N ALA A 70 -16.22 -23.46 -2.02
CA ALA A 70 -16.55 -24.89 -1.96
C ALA A 70 -18.03 -25.21 -2.27
N GLY A 71 -18.87 -24.20 -2.54
CA GLY A 71 -20.29 -24.39 -2.82
C GLY A 71 -21.12 -24.85 -1.62
N TYR A 72 -20.69 -24.55 -0.39
CA TYR A 72 -21.38 -24.95 0.84
C TYR A 72 -22.71 -24.22 1.00
N LYS A 73 -23.82 -24.99 1.13
CA LYS A 73 -25.20 -24.46 1.11
C LYS A 73 -25.93 -24.57 2.47
N LYS A 74 -25.31 -25.20 3.47
CA LYS A 74 -25.96 -25.35 4.76
C LYS A 74 -26.11 -23.98 5.43
N ARG A 75 -27.29 -23.72 5.99
CA ARG A 75 -27.57 -22.50 6.74
C ARG A 75 -27.01 -22.59 8.17
N ASP A 76 -26.59 -21.44 8.71
CA ASP A 76 -26.21 -21.31 10.10
C ASP A 76 -27.45 -21.32 11.04
N ILE A 77 -27.24 -21.13 12.34
CA ILE A 77 -28.31 -21.10 13.34
C ILE A 77 -29.26 -19.90 13.14
N ALA A 78 -28.75 -18.79 12.54
CA ALA A 78 -29.56 -17.61 12.21
C ALA A 78 -30.28 -17.76 10.85
N GLY A 79 -30.14 -18.90 10.16
CA GLY A 79 -30.80 -19.20 8.90
C GLY A 79 -30.08 -18.63 7.66
N MET A 80 -28.84 -18.17 7.76
CA MET A 80 -28.08 -17.59 6.65
C MET A 80 -27.13 -18.60 6.01
N THR A 81 -27.05 -18.64 4.68
CA THR A 81 -25.99 -19.35 3.96
C THR A 81 -24.66 -18.60 4.07
N ALA A 82 -23.53 -19.25 3.76
CA ALA A 82 -22.22 -18.61 3.78
C ALA A 82 -22.15 -17.37 2.87
N LYS A 83 -22.80 -17.42 1.69
CA LYS A 83 -22.87 -16.27 0.78
C LYS A 83 -23.70 -15.13 1.37
N GLU A 84 -24.90 -15.40 1.87
CA GLU A 84 -25.76 -14.39 2.52
C GLU A 84 -25.05 -13.72 3.72
N GLN A 85 -24.27 -14.49 4.49
CA GLN A 85 -23.45 -13.96 5.58
C GLN A 85 -22.36 -13.04 5.05
N LEU A 86 -21.62 -13.48 4.03
CA LEU A 86 -20.51 -12.72 3.45
C LEU A 86 -20.99 -11.37 2.88
N ASP A 87 -22.08 -11.37 2.11
CA ASP A 87 -22.66 -10.18 1.51
C ASP A 87 -23.05 -9.14 2.59
N ALA A 88 -23.76 -9.60 3.65
CA ALA A 88 -24.18 -8.74 4.76
C ALA A 88 -22.99 -8.21 5.57
N ILE A 89 -21.97 -9.04 5.79
CA ILE A 89 -20.77 -8.67 6.54
C ILE A 89 -19.93 -7.63 5.77
N ILE A 90 -19.77 -7.79 4.45
CA ILE A 90 -19.00 -6.86 3.63
C ILE A 90 -19.64 -5.47 3.68
N GLU A 91 -20.95 -5.37 3.53
CA GLU A 91 -21.68 -4.10 3.63
C GLU A 91 -21.50 -3.45 5.01
N ASP A 92 -21.70 -4.23 6.09
CA ASP A 92 -21.57 -3.71 7.46
C ASP A 92 -20.13 -3.33 7.81
N ALA A 93 -19.14 -4.10 7.33
CA ALA A 93 -17.72 -3.80 7.51
C ALA A 93 -17.29 -2.51 6.79
N HIS A 94 -17.79 -2.24 5.57
CA HIS A 94 -17.55 -0.97 4.88
C HIS A 94 -18.10 0.22 5.66
N ASN A 95 -19.32 0.13 6.16
CA ASN A 95 -19.94 1.16 7.00
C ASN A 95 -19.15 1.37 8.31
N PHE A 96 -18.62 0.29 8.86
CA PHE A 96 -17.79 0.34 10.05
C PHE A 96 -16.45 1.05 9.77
N MET A 97 -15.75 0.69 8.69
CA MET A 97 -14.50 1.35 8.28
C MET A 97 -14.70 2.86 8.03
N GLN A 98 -15.76 3.25 7.33
CA GLN A 98 -16.10 4.67 7.17
C GLN A 98 -16.26 5.38 8.52
N SER A 99 -16.87 4.69 9.49
CA SER A 99 -17.04 5.19 10.85
C SER A 99 -15.71 5.35 11.60
N GLN A 100 -14.75 4.43 11.39
CA GLN A 100 -13.40 4.53 11.95
C GLN A 100 -12.65 5.74 11.38
N TYR A 101 -12.61 5.90 10.05
CA TYR A 101 -11.94 7.03 9.38
C TYR A 101 -12.60 8.36 9.72
N TRP A 102 -13.94 8.39 9.80
CA TRP A 102 -14.63 9.59 10.24
C TRP A 102 -14.22 10.00 11.66
N THR A 103 -14.12 9.04 12.58
CA THR A 103 -13.70 9.28 13.97
C THR A 103 -12.26 9.79 14.02
N TYR A 104 -11.36 9.19 13.25
CA TYR A 104 -9.97 9.64 13.15
C TYR A 104 -9.88 11.07 12.63
N ASN A 105 -10.45 11.33 11.46
CA ASN A 105 -10.27 12.59 10.74
C ASN A 105 -10.99 13.78 11.42
N HIS A 106 -12.18 13.55 12.01
CA HIS A 106 -13.01 14.65 12.53
C HIS A 106 -12.97 14.82 14.06
N GLN A 107 -12.45 13.84 14.79
CA GLN A 107 -12.38 13.93 16.25
C GLN A 107 -10.96 13.80 16.80
N LEU A 108 -10.23 12.76 16.39
CA LEU A 108 -8.93 12.47 17.00
C LEU A 108 -7.82 13.34 16.41
N LEU A 109 -7.74 13.47 15.11
CA LEU A 109 -6.70 14.27 14.45
C LEU A 109 -6.77 15.77 14.83
N PRO A 110 -7.95 16.42 14.82
CA PRO A 110 -8.07 17.77 15.37
C PRO A 110 -7.71 17.86 16.84
N GLY A 111 -8.16 16.90 17.67
CA GLY A 111 -7.82 16.85 19.09
C GLY A 111 -6.32 16.72 19.35
N LEU A 112 -5.59 15.94 18.54
CA LEU A 112 -4.12 15.85 18.63
C LEU A 112 -3.49 17.23 18.34
N ARG A 113 -3.93 17.91 17.29
CA ARG A 113 -3.44 19.25 16.91
C ARG A 113 -3.70 20.31 17.99
N GLU A 114 -4.87 20.27 18.61
CA GLU A 114 -5.22 21.14 19.75
C GLU A 114 -4.35 20.89 20.98
N ASN A 115 -3.90 19.64 21.19
CA ASN A 115 -3.02 19.25 22.28
C ASN A 115 -1.53 19.27 21.90
N GLY A 116 -1.15 20.01 20.86
CA GLY A 116 0.25 20.30 20.52
C GLY A 116 0.97 19.23 19.70
N LEU A 117 0.24 18.21 19.18
CA LEU A 117 0.78 17.21 18.25
C LEU A 117 0.15 17.38 16.86
N ASP A 118 0.93 17.86 15.90
CA ASP A 118 0.46 18.04 14.51
C ASP A 118 0.99 16.92 13.61
N VAL A 119 0.07 16.17 13.02
CA VAL A 119 0.39 15.15 12.01
C VAL A 119 0.38 15.79 10.64
N VAL A 120 1.54 15.90 10.03
CA VAL A 120 1.70 16.50 8.69
C VAL A 120 1.29 15.47 7.64
N GLU A 121 0.25 15.79 6.89
CA GLU A 121 -0.39 14.89 5.92
C GLU A 121 0.33 14.83 4.57
N SER A 122 1.22 15.81 4.29
CA SER A 122 1.90 15.92 3.00
C SER A 122 3.24 16.62 3.17
N TYR A 123 4.23 16.18 2.42
CA TYR A 123 5.55 16.81 2.35
C TYR A 123 5.46 18.32 1.99
N ASP A 124 4.49 18.72 1.17
CA ASP A 124 4.33 20.11 0.75
C ASP A 124 3.99 21.07 1.92
N LYS A 125 3.41 20.54 3.01
CA LYS A 125 3.07 21.28 4.23
C LYS A 125 4.25 21.46 5.19
N LEU A 126 5.43 20.93 4.87
CA LEU A 126 6.65 21.08 5.65
C LEU A 126 7.27 22.46 5.45
N THR A 127 7.91 22.98 6.51
CA THR A 127 8.76 24.18 6.40
C THR A 127 10.05 23.87 5.62
N PRO A 128 10.80 24.88 5.15
CA PRO A 128 12.06 24.63 4.45
C PRO A 128 13.08 23.85 5.29
N GLU A 129 13.14 24.11 6.61
CA GLU A 129 14.04 23.43 7.54
C GLU A 129 13.63 21.96 7.72
N GLU A 130 12.33 21.70 7.87
CA GLU A 130 11.78 20.34 7.94
C GLU A 130 11.99 19.56 6.64
N LYS A 131 11.84 20.21 5.49
CA LYS A 131 12.13 19.59 4.18
C LYS A 131 13.58 19.15 4.07
N ASN A 132 14.50 20.00 4.45
CA ASN A 132 15.93 19.66 4.45
C ASN A 132 16.23 18.46 5.37
N PHE A 133 15.66 18.44 6.55
CA PHE A 133 15.79 17.32 7.48
C PHE A 133 15.21 16.01 6.92
N VAL A 134 14.00 16.06 6.35
CA VAL A 134 13.33 14.89 5.76
C VAL A 134 14.10 14.39 4.53
N ASP A 135 14.62 15.28 3.69
CA ASP A 135 15.42 14.92 2.51
C ASP A 135 16.73 14.23 2.92
N GLU A 136 17.40 14.75 3.97
CA GLU A 136 18.60 14.11 4.50
C GLU A 136 18.30 12.75 5.10
N TYR A 137 17.22 12.63 5.89
CA TYR A 137 16.77 11.36 6.44
C TYR A 137 16.42 10.36 5.34
N PHE A 138 15.75 10.81 4.27
CA PHE A 138 15.45 9.95 3.13
C PHE A 138 16.72 9.37 2.51
N VAL A 139 17.73 10.21 2.23
CA VAL A 139 18.96 9.78 1.58
C VAL A 139 19.80 8.84 2.47
N THR A 140 19.88 9.14 3.77
CA THR A 140 20.77 8.42 4.69
C THR A 140 20.16 7.14 5.24
N GLU A 141 18.87 7.15 5.55
CA GLU A 141 18.24 6.04 6.27
C GLU A 141 17.21 5.28 5.40
N VAL A 142 16.39 5.99 4.61
CA VAL A 142 15.26 5.38 3.91
C VAL A 142 15.70 4.75 2.59
N PHE A 143 16.36 5.52 1.73
CA PHE A 143 16.77 5.07 0.39
C PHE A 143 17.59 3.77 0.39
N PRO A 144 18.57 3.55 1.30
CA PRO A 144 19.39 2.34 1.29
C PRO A 144 18.62 1.04 1.58
N VAL A 145 17.45 1.14 2.21
CA VAL A 145 16.62 -0.02 2.59
C VAL A 145 15.42 -0.23 1.66
N LEU A 146 15.17 0.71 0.73
CA LEU A 146 14.07 0.57 -0.23
C LEU A 146 14.39 -0.45 -1.32
N THR A 147 13.36 -1.19 -1.73
CA THR A 147 13.44 -2.15 -2.83
C THR A 147 12.34 -1.82 -3.85
N PRO A 148 12.58 -0.85 -4.76
CA PRO A 148 11.62 -0.53 -5.80
C PRO A 148 11.53 -1.67 -6.82
N MET A 149 10.30 -2.03 -7.21
CA MET A 149 10.04 -3.08 -8.19
C MET A 149 9.12 -2.54 -9.28
N ALA A 150 9.65 -2.48 -10.50
CA ALA A 150 8.85 -2.21 -11.69
C ALA A 150 8.23 -3.50 -12.20
N VAL A 151 6.97 -3.45 -12.56
CA VAL A 151 6.18 -4.57 -13.10
C VAL A 151 6.07 -4.39 -14.61
N ASP A 152 6.53 -5.37 -15.36
CA ASP A 152 6.38 -5.43 -16.80
C ASP A 152 5.91 -6.83 -17.25
N ASN A 153 5.64 -6.99 -18.54
CA ASN A 153 5.17 -8.27 -19.10
C ASN A 153 6.16 -9.45 -18.88
N SER A 154 7.41 -9.17 -18.50
CA SER A 154 8.47 -10.18 -18.24
C SER A 154 8.68 -10.44 -16.74
N ARG A 155 8.15 -9.58 -15.89
CA ARG A 155 8.29 -9.67 -14.43
C ARG A 155 6.90 -9.64 -13.79
N PRO A 156 6.45 -10.78 -13.24
CA PRO A 156 5.17 -10.83 -12.55
C PRO A 156 5.18 -9.89 -11.33
N PHE A 157 3.98 -9.48 -10.92
CA PHE A 157 3.80 -8.66 -9.74
C PHE A 157 4.44 -9.34 -8.51
N PRO A 158 5.21 -8.60 -7.70
CA PRO A 158 5.91 -9.20 -6.56
C PRO A 158 4.93 -9.70 -5.50
N LEU A 159 5.37 -10.70 -4.74
CA LEU A 159 4.60 -11.17 -3.61
C LEU A 159 4.59 -10.10 -2.50
N VAL A 160 3.47 -9.43 -2.36
CA VAL A 160 3.23 -8.48 -1.28
C VAL A 160 2.88 -9.24 0.00
N SER A 161 3.60 -8.96 1.08
CA SER A 161 3.39 -9.60 2.38
C SER A 161 2.06 -9.19 3.01
N ASN A 162 1.47 -10.09 3.81
CA ASN A 162 0.24 -9.80 4.54
C ASN A 162 0.39 -8.56 5.43
N LYS A 163 -0.54 -7.62 5.34
CA LYS A 163 -0.62 -6.36 6.08
C LYS A 163 0.57 -5.39 5.89
N SER A 164 1.50 -5.66 4.96
CA SER A 164 2.54 -4.69 4.64
C SER A 164 1.96 -3.47 3.94
N LEU A 165 2.47 -2.29 4.31
CA LEU A 165 2.15 -1.05 3.62
C LEU A 165 3.07 -0.92 2.40
N ASN A 166 2.49 -0.58 1.26
CA ASN A 166 3.19 -0.45 0.00
C ASN A 166 2.70 0.79 -0.73
N ILE A 167 3.52 1.31 -1.64
CA ILE A 167 3.15 2.40 -2.53
C ILE A 167 3.14 1.85 -3.95
N CYS A 168 2.01 1.98 -4.66
CA CYS A 168 1.89 1.67 -6.06
C CYS A 168 2.04 2.96 -6.87
N ALA A 169 2.84 2.93 -7.93
CA ALA A 169 3.09 4.07 -8.80
C ALA A 169 2.77 3.73 -10.27
N LEU A 170 2.22 4.71 -10.96
CA LEU A 170 2.05 4.70 -12.40
C LEU A 170 3.18 5.51 -13.04
N LEU A 171 3.93 4.88 -13.91
CA LEU A 171 5.14 5.43 -14.53
C LEU A 171 4.94 5.62 -16.02
N THR A 172 5.49 6.70 -16.58
CA THR A 172 5.68 6.87 -18.02
C THR A 172 7.14 6.90 -18.35
N ARG A 173 7.52 6.33 -19.47
CA ARG A 173 8.90 6.37 -19.94
C ARG A 173 9.26 7.77 -20.41
N GLN A 174 10.43 8.27 -20.00
CA GLN A 174 10.95 9.53 -20.53
C GLN A 174 11.31 9.37 -22.02
N GLU A 175 10.80 10.27 -22.87
CA GLU A 175 11.14 10.29 -24.28
C GLU A 175 12.61 10.69 -24.46
N GLY A 176 13.42 9.82 -25.07
CA GLY A 176 14.82 10.08 -25.38
C GLY A 176 15.86 9.18 -24.71
N THR A 177 15.48 8.39 -23.69
CA THR A 177 16.40 7.44 -23.05
C THR A 177 16.18 6.02 -23.58
N GLY A 178 16.86 5.68 -24.66
CA GLY A 178 16.72 4.38 -25.36
C GLY A 178 17.41 3.19 -24.70
N GLN A 179 17.80 3.24 -23.42
CA GLN A 179 18.46 2.13 -22.75
C GLN A 179 17.64 1.65 -21.56
N GLY A 180 17.16 0.40 -21.64
CA GLY A 180 16.44 -0.26 -20.54
C GLY A 180 17.35 -0.50 -19.33
N ILE A 181 16.70 -0.67 -18.17
CA ILE A 181 17.28 -0.94 -16.84
C ILE A 181 18.25 -2.15 -16.81
N SER A 182 18.40 -2.90 -17.90
CA SER A 182 19.28 -4.07 -18.01
C SER A 182 20.78 -3.76 -17.83
N GLY A 183 21.20 -2.50 -17.87
CA GLY A 183 22.62 -2.10 -17.77
C GLY A 183 23.17 -2.00 -16.35
N TYR A 184 22.32 -1.87 -15.33
CA TYR A 184 22.77 -1.57 -13.96
C TYR A 184 22.79 -2.78 -13.01
N LEU A 185 22.29 -3.96 -13.44
CA LEU A 185 22.34 -5.19 -12.66
C LEU A 185 23.55 -6.07 -13.06
N GLN A 186 24.76 -5.51 -13.11
CA GLN A 186 25.96 -6.35 -13.09
C GLN A 186 26.19 -6.84 -11.66
N LYS A 187 26.12 -8.17 -11.48
CA LYS A 187 26.43 -8.83 -10.20
C LYS A 187 27.79 -8.35 -9.69
N PRO A 188 27.90 -7.82 -8.47
CA PRO A 188 29.22 -7.48 -7.93
C PRO A 188 30.03 -8.77 -7.72
N LYS A 189 31.27 -8.76 -8.23
CA LYS A 189 32.29 -9.78 -7.89
C LYS A 189 32.52 -9.72 -6.38
N LYS A 190 32.56 -10.89 -5.72
CA LYS A 190 32.79 -11.01 -4.27
C LYS A 190 34.01 -10.19 -3.84
N PRO A 191 33.87 -9.21 -2.92
CA PRO A 191 35.03 -8.45 -2.42
C PRO A 191 35.76 -9.21 -1.31
N ALA A 192 37.09 -9.00 -1.26
CA ALA A 192 37.94 -9.42 -0.15
C ALA A 192 37.52 -8.67 1.14
N LYS A 193 37.77 -9.28 2.31
CA LYS A 193 37.41 -8.75 3.64
C LYS A 193 37.97 -7.34 3.86
N GLU A 194 37.09 -6.33 3.87
CA GLU A 194 37.43 -4.93 4.14
C GLU A 194 37.31 -4.57 5.62
N SER A 195 38.16 -3.63 6.08
CA SER A 195 38.14 -3.15 7.47
C SER A 195 36.90 -2.28 7.77
N LYS A 196 36.53 -2.16 9.07
CA LYS A 196 35.36 -1.35 9.48
C LYS A 196 35.46 0.13 9.09
N GLU A 197 36.66 0.69 9.07
CA GLU A 197 36.91 2.09 8.68
C GLU A 197 36.70 2.34 7.18
N THR A 198 37.12 1.38 6.34
CA THR A 198 36.91 1.48 4.88
C THR A 198 35.43 1.39 4.49
N LYS A 199 34.64 0.62 5.28
CA LYS A 199 33.17 0.55 5.10
C LYS A 199 32.48 1.86 5.47
N ALA A 200 32.87 2.50 6.55
CA ALA A 200 32.33 3.78 6.96
C ALA A 200 32.65 4.92 5.96
N LEU A 201 33.88 4.94 5.45
CA LEU A 201 34.30 5.92 4.46
C LEU A 201 33.59 5.74 3.12
N LYS A 202 33.36 4.48 2.69
CA LYS A 202 32.58 4.19 1.48
C LYS A 202 31.11 4.54 1.61
N ALA A 203 30.52 4.31 2.79
CA ALA A 203 29.13 4.69 3.06
C ALA A 203 28.94 6.20 3.03
N ALA A 204 29.88 6.97 3.60
CA ALA A 204 29.87 8.43 3.56
C ALA A 204 30.04 8.99 2.13
N ARG A 205 30.92 8.38 1.33
CA ARG A 205 31.11 8.75 -0.08
C ARG A 205 29.90 8.45 -0.93
N HIS A 206 29.26 7.29 -0.71
CA HIS A 206 28.05 6.89 -1.42
C HIS A 206 26.85 7.80 -1.08
N ALA A 207 26.72 8.20 0.19
CA ALA A 207 25.72 9.17 0.62
C ALA A 207 25.91 10.54 -0.02
N GLY A 208 27.16 10.98 -0.20
CA GLY A 208 27.49 12.22 -0.91
C GLY A 208 27.15 12.18 -2.41
N GLU A 209 27.43 11.06 -3.08
CA GLU A 209 27.09 10.84 -4.49
C GLU A 209 25.57 10.78 -4.70
N LEU A 210 24.83 10.19 -3.75
CA LEU A 210 23.37 10.13 -3.78
C LEU A 210 22.74 11.50 -3.54
N LYS A 211 23.31 12.29 -2.63
CA LYS A 211 22.83 13.67 -2.37
C LYS A 211 23.00 14.55 -3.61
N ALA A 212 24.14 14.44 -4.30
CA ALA A 212 24.38 15.15 -5.56
C ALA A 212 23.38 14.74 -6.65
N ALA A 213 23.10 13.44 -6.80
CA ALA A 213 22.10 12.94 -7.75
C ALA A 213 20.67 13.42 -7.42
N LEU A 214 20.32 13.52 -6.14
CA LEU A 214 19.02 14.03 -5.70
C LEU A 214 18.87 15.53 -6.00
N ASP A 215 19.95 16.31 -5.83
CA ASP A 215 19.97 17.74 -6.13
C ASP A 215 19.87 17.98 -7.64
N GLU A 216 20.52 17.17 -8.47
CA GLU A 216 20.35 17.20 -9.94
C GLU A 216 18.91 16.91 -10.37
N VAL A 217 18.23 15.95 -9.72
CA VAL A 217 16.82 15.63 -9.99
C VAL A 217 15.90 16.79 -9.59
N LYS A 218 16.19 17.46 -8.45
CA LYS A 218 15.43 18.65 -8.01
C LYS A 218 15.59 19.81 -8.99
N GLU A 219 16.81 20.08 -9.45
CA GLU A 219 17.08 21.12 -10.45
C GLU A 219 16.40 20.82 -11.79
N ALA A 220 16.43 19.57 -12.24
CA ALA A 220 15.76 19.14 -13.46
C ALA A 220 14.22 19.28 -13.35
N LYS A 221 13.64 19.02 -12.16
CA LYS A 221 12.21 19.19 -11.90
C LYS A 221 11.80 20.66 -11.91
N ALA A 222 12.57 21.52 -11.27
CA ALA A 222 12.35 22.97 -11.26
C ALA A 222 12.47 23.57 -12.68
N ALA A 223 13.44 23.11 -13.50
CA ALA A 223 13.58 23.51 -14.88
C ALA A 223 12.39 23.06 -15.76
N LYS A 224 11.84 21.87 -15.52
CA LYS A 224 10.63 21.36 -16.21
C LYS A 224 9.39 22.15 -15.86
N GLU A 225 9.21 22.53 -14.61
CA GLU A 225 8.08 23.37 -14.15
C GLU A 225 8.16 24.78 -14.78
N ALA A 226 9.36 25.36 -14.80
CA ALA A 226 9.58 26.65 -15.46
C ALA A 226 9.32 26.59 -16.98
N ALA A 227 9.71 25.49 -17.65
CA ALA A 227 9.46 25.27 -19.08
C ALA A 227 7.96 25.04 -19.38
N LYS A 228 7.22 24.39 -18.47
CA LYS A 228 5.78 24.19 -18.58
C LYS A 228 5.01 25.50 -18.40
N ALA A 229 5.41 26.32 -17.44
CA ALA A 229 4.85 27.66 -17.21
C ALA A 229 5.13 28.61 -18.38
N ALA A 230 6.27 28.46 -19.08
CA ALA A 230 6.61 29.24 -20.28
C ALA A 230 5.78 28.84 -21.52
N LYS A 231 5.41 27.53 -21.63
CA LYS A 231 4.55 27.02 -22.73
C LYS A 231 3.07 27.40 -22.57
N GLU A 232 2.60 27.63 -21.36
CA GLU A 232 1.23 28.09 -21.11
C GLU A 232 1.03 29.57 -21.44
N LYS A 233 2.09 30.35 -21.63
CA LYS A 233 2.00 31.79 -21.93
C LYS A 233 1.99 32.13 -23.42
N ASP A 234 2.17 31.14 -24.33
CA ASP A 234 2.18 31.41 -25.78
C ASP A 234 1.39 30.30 -26.55
N PRO A 235 0.09 30.56 -26.86
CA PRO A 235 -0.76 29.60 -27.56
C PRO A 235 -0.46 29.37 -29.04
N ASN A 236 0.47 30.12 -29.64
CA ASN A 236 0.70 30.12 -31.11
C ASN A 236 1.87 29.25 -31.59
N ALA A 237 2.65 28.64 -30.70
CA ALA A 237 3.82 27.82 -31.09
C ALA A 237 3.47 26.38 -31.54
N ALA A 238 2.22 25.97 -31.45
CA ALA A 238 1.80 24.58 -31.72
C ALA A 238 1.40 24.28 -33.16
N LYS A 239 1.47 25.25 -34.11
CA LYS A 239 1.01 25.06 -35.50
C LYS A 239 2.11 24.91 -36.58
N ALA A 240 3.37 25.01 -36.25
CA ALA A 240 4.46 25.02 -37.24
C ALA A 240 5.22 23.71 -37.45
N ALA A 241 4.81 22.60 -36.81
CA ALA A 241 5.56 21.33 -36.86
C ALA A 241 4.84 20.16 -37.56
N LYS A 242 3.85 20.44 -38.39
CA LYS A 242 3.12 19.38 -39.14
C LYS A 242 3.12 19.63 -40.66
N GLU A 243 4.26 19.75 -41.30
CA GLU A 243 4.36 19.53 -42.73
C GLU A 243 5.78 19.11 -43.09
N GLY A 244 5.92 17.92 -43.65
CA GLY A 244 7.09 17.48 -44.39
C GLY A 244 7.74 16.18 -43.99
N LYS A 245 7.26 15.07 -44.50
CA LYS A 245 8.01 14.09 -45.30
C LYS A 245 7.26 12.78 -45.52
N GLU A 246 6.66 12.69 -46.70
CA GLU A 246 6.43 11.41 -47.36
C GLU A 246 7.70 10.90 -48.01
N GLY A 247 7.99 9.62 -47.92
CA GLY A 247 9.12 8.99 -48.62
C GLY A 247 9.03 7.47 -48.54
N LYS A 248 8.69 6.83 -49.64
CA LYS A 248 8.48 5.41 -49.93
C LYS A 248 9.64 4.48 -49.59
N GLY A 249 9.32 3.23 -49.18
CA GLY A 249 10.21 2.10 -49.46
C GLY A 249 9.99 0.80 -48.70
N SER A 250 9.26 -0.11 -49.38
CA SER A 250 9.48 -1.57 -49.46
C SER A 250 9.20 -2.49 -48.27
N LYS A 251 8.38 -3.48 -48.67
CA LYS A 251 7.85 -4.65 -47.92
C LYS A 251 8.93 -5.58 -47.39
N ASN A 252 8.75 -6.06 -46.14
CA ASN A 252 8.89 -7.49 -45.84
C ASN A 252 7.95 -7.88 -44.70
N LYS A 253 7.14 -8.89 -44.98
CA LYS A 253 6.18 -9.48 -44.06
C LYS A 253 6.89 -10.46 -43.13
N GLU A 254 6.92 -10.17 -41.84
CA GLU A 254 6.88 -11.20 -40.81
C GLU A 254 5.86 -10.78 -39.76
N ALA A 255 4.82 -11.58 -39.63
CA ALA A 255 3.73 -11.40 -38.70
C ALA A 255 4.26 -11.62 -37.27
N LYS A 256 4.64 -10.54 -36.59
CA LYS A 256 4.70 -10.51 -35.13
C LYS A 256 3.44 -9.81 -34.65
N THR A 257 2.59 -10.55 -33.94
CA THR A 257 1.44 -10.03 -33.21
C THR A 257 1.89 -8.87 -32.34
N GLY A 258 1.67 -7.65 -32.86
CA GLY A 258 1.92 -6.42 -32.15
C GLY A 258 0.89 -6.26 -31.03
N ARG A 259 1.22 -6.67 -29.79
CA ARG A 259 0.59 -6.08 -28.63
C ARG A 259 1.09 -4.64 -28.57
N GLU A 260 0.17 -3.70 -28.71
CA GLU A 260 0.43 -2.28 -28.44
C GLU A 260 1.13 -2.19 -27.06
N LYS A 261 2.31 -1.58 -27.04
CA LYS A 261 3.00 -1.32 -25.77
C LYS A 261 2.13 -0.32 -25.01
N GLU A 262 1.52 -0.73 -23.93
CA GLU A 262 0.84 0.20 -23.03
C GLU A 262 1.82 1.32 -22.68
N PRO A 263 1.41 2.59 -22.80
CA PRO A 263 2.29 3.74 -22.59
C PRO A 263 2.71 3.87 -21.12
N PHE A 264 2.09 3.12 -20.23
CA PHE A 264 2.31 3.17 -18.79
C PHE A 264 2.96 1.87 -18.28
N GLN A 265 3.77 2.02 -17.23
CA GLN A 265 4.29 0.91 -16.44
C GLN A 265 3.85 1.07 -14.99
N TYR A 266 3.66 -0.07 -14.32
CA TYR A 266 3.31 -0.10 -12.92
C TYR A 266 4.56 -0.39 -12.09
N ALA A 267 4.64 0.21 -10.92
CA ALA A 267 5.71 -0.07 -9.97
C ALA A 267 5.16 -0.14 -8.56
N THR A 268 5.85 -0.89 -7.72
CA THR A 268 5.52 -0.95 -6.29
C THR A 268 6.77 -0.84 -5.45
N VAL A 269 6.63 -0.17 -4.30
CA VAL A 269 7.68 -0.01 -3.28
C VAL A 269 7.08 -0.35 -1.93
N GLN A 270 7.69 -1.29 -1.22
CA GLN A 270 7.26 -1.59 0.14
C GLN A 270 7.79 -0.52 1.10
N VAL A 271 6.92 -0.02 1.98
CA VAL A 271 7.33 0.82 3.11
C VAL A 271 8.07 -0.08 4.11
N PRO A 272 9.36 0.20 4.41
CA PRO A 272 10.19 -0.70 5.21
C PRO A 272 9.75 -0.71 6.67
N ALA A 273 9.40 -1.90 7.18
CA ALA A 273 9.01 -2.08 8.58
C ALA A 273 10.19 -1.99 9.57
N VAL A 274 11.42 -1.97 9.08
CA VAL A 274 12.64 -1.83 9.89
C VAL A 274 12.84 -0.39 10.36
N LEU A 275 12.25 0.59 9.68
CA LEU A 275 12.29 2.00 10.05
C LEU A 275 11.03 2.40 10.82
N PRO A 276 11.12 3.41 11.71
CA PRO A 276 9.95 4.01 12.34
C PRO A 276 8.99 4.57 11.29
N ARG A 277 7.71 4.21 11.35
CA ARG A 277 6.71 4.73 10.42
C ARG A 277 6.40 6.20 10.65
N ILE A 278 6.58 6.68 11.88
CA ILE A 278 6.33 8.07 12.29
C ILE A 278 7.69 8.71 12.53
N LEU A 279 8.00 9.73 11.74
CA LEU A 279 9.20 10.55 11.91
C LEU A 279 8.83 11.83 12.64
N GLU A 280 9.49 12.11 13.76
CA GLU A 280 9.39 13.38 14.48
C GLU A 280 10.25 14.42 13.75
N LEU A 281 9.65 15.57 13.48
CA LEU A 281 10.31 16.69 12.79
C LEU A 281 11.12 17.53 13.80
N PRO A 282 12.13 18.29 13.34
CA PRO A 282 12.90 19.17 14.21
C PRO A 282 12.00 20.09 15.02
N GLU A 283 12.50 20.50 16.22
CA GLU A 283 11.74 21.27 17.17
C GLU A 283 11.13 22.55 16.57
N SER A 284 9.83 22.67 16.72
CA SER A 284 9.03 23.86 16.47
C SER A 284 8.18 24.15 17.70
N GLU A 285 7.37 25.21 17.69
CA GLU A 285 6.44 25.52 18.79
C GLU A 285 5.48 24.37 19.13
N LYS A 286 5.23 23.46 18.17
CA LYS A 286 4.41 22.25 18.34
C LYS A 286 5.20 21.03 17.89
N ARG A 287 4.99 19.90 18.54
CA ARG A 287 5.52 18.62 18.06
C ARG A 287 4.85 18.30 16.73
N ARG A 288 5.63 18.15 15.68
CA ARG A 288 5.16 17.81 14.35
C ARG A 288 5.75 16.47 13.93
N VAL A 289 4.93 15.66 13.29
CA VAL A 289 5.32 14.33 12.81
C VAL A 289 4.85 14.12 11.38
N ILE A 290 5.61 13.34 10.61
CA ILE A 290 5.24 12.93 9.26
C ILE A 290 5.34 11.41 9.13
N PHE A 291 4.49 10.82 8.29
CA PHE A 291 4.53 9.39 8.01
C PHE A 291 5.61 9.05 6.98
N LEU A 292 6.25 7.90 7.16
CA LEU A 292 7.31 7.41 6.28
C LEU A 292 6.84 7.21 4.83
N GLU A 293 5.60 6.78 4.63
CA GLU A 293 5.00 6.63 3.31
C GLU A 293 4.91 7.96 2.54
N GLU A 294 4.68 9.08 3.23
CA GLU A 294 4.65 10.41 2.59
C GLU A 294 6.05 10.84 2.15
N ILE A 295 7.06 10.54 2.95
CA ILE A 295 8.46 10.78 2.60
C ILE A 295 8.86 9.99 1.36
N ILE A 296 8.54 8.69 1.34
CA ILE A 296 8.84 7.81 0.20
C ILE A 296 8.08 8.28 -1.05
N ARG A 297 6.77 8.61 -0.91
CA ARG A 297 5.93 9.08 -2.01
C ARG A 297 6.50 10.33 -2.68
N HIS A 298 6.99 11.28 -1.89
CA HIS A 298 7.60 12.49 -2.40
C HIS A 298 8.87 12.22 -3.21
N HIS A 299 9.67 11.25 -2.80
CA HIS A 299 10.98 10.95 -3.41
C HIS A 299 10.94 9.81 -4.44
N LEU A 300 9.76 9.37 -4.90
CA LEU A 300 9.63 8.25 -5.85
C LEU A 300 10.37 8.47 -7.16
N ASP A 301 10.44 9.72 -7.64
CA ASP A 301 11.17 10.06 -8.88
C ASP A 301 12.65 9.64 -8.80
N SER A 302 13.25 9.68 -7.61
CA SER A 302 14.66 9.27 -7.39
C SER A 302 14.86 7.74 -7.45
N LEU A 303 13.79 6.97 -7.27
CA LEU A 303 13.83 5.50 -7.29
C LEU A 303 13.69 4.93 -8.71
N PHE A 304 13.03 5.65 -9.62
CA PHE A 304 12.69 5.17 -10.95
C PHE A 304 13.38 6.03 -12.04
N LEU A 305 14.67 5.87 -12.14
CA LEU A 305 15.47 6.56 -13.17
C LEU A 305 14.96 6.26 -14.58
N ASN A 306 14.87 7.28 -15.45
CA ASN A 306 14.33 7.24 -16.82
C ASN A 306 12.80 7.08 -16.91
N TYR A 307 12.08 7.25 -15.80
CA TYR A 307 10.64 7.30 -15.78
C TYR A 307 10.16 8.57 -15.08
N ASP A 308 9.03 9.09 -15.52
CA ASP A 308 8.30 10.13 -14.82
C ASP A 308 7.18 9.46 -14.02
N VAL A 309 7.05 9.79 -12.74
CA VAL A 309 5.96 9.31 -11.89
C VAL A 309 4.70 10.11 -12.18
N VAL A 310 3.68 9.46 -12.76
CA VAL A 310 2.41 10.11 -13.08
C VAL A 310 1.58 10.31 -11.81
N CYS A 311 1.46 9.27 -11.00
CA CYS A 311 0.80 9.29 -9.71
C CYS A 311 1.27 8.11 -8.86
N ALA A 312 1.11 8.23 -7.53
CA ALA A 312 1.47 7.20 -6.59
C ALA A 312 0.55 7.23 -5.37
N TYR A 313 0.14 6.05 -4.91
CA TYR A 313 -0.80 5.88 -3.80
C TYR A 313 -0.39 4.72 -2.91
N PRO A 314 -0.53 4.86 -1.59
CA PRO A 314 -0.36 3.75 -0.66
C PRO A 314 -1.49 2.73 -0.80
N TYR A 315 -1.13 1.47 -0.60
CA TYR A 315 -2.07 0.36 -0.53
C TYR A 315 -1.61 -0.70 0.46
N ARG A 316 -2.56 -1.49 0.95
CA ARG A 316 -2.33 -2.60 1.86
C ARG A 316 -3.19 -3.79 1.48
N VAL A 317 -2.65 -5.00 1.62
CA VAL A 317 -3.35 -6.26 1.32
C VAL A 317 -3.46 -7.08 2.58
N THR A 318 -4.68 -7.53 2.90
CA THR A 318 -4.93 -8.54 3.93
C THR A 318 -5.14 -9.89 3.26
N ARG A 319 -4.43 -10.91 3.73
CA ARG A 319 -4.44 -12.25 3.16
C ARG A 319 -5.11 -13.26 4.08
N ASN A 320 -5.63 -14.32 3.50
CA ASN A 320 -6.13 -15.46 4.26
C ASN A 320 -5.02 -16.00 5.18
N ALA A 321 -5.32 -16.05 6.49
CA ALA A 321 -4.45 -16.60 7.52
C ALA A 321 -5.16 -17.71 8.30
N ASP A 322 -6.34 -18.16 7.84
CA ASP A 322 -7.01 -19.33 8.39
C ASP A 322 -6.22 -20.59 8.03
N LEU A 323 -5.77 -21.29 9.04
CA LEU A 323 -4.91 -22.46 8.91
C LEU A 323 -5.63 -23.66 9.53
N THR A 324 -5.94 -24.63 8.71
CA THR A 324 -6.27 -25.98 9.18
C THR A 324 -4.97 -26.70 9.48
N ILE A 325 -4.70 -26.94 10.76
CA ILE A 325 -3.63 -27.86 11.20
C ILE A 325 -4.27 -29.21 11.36
N ASP A 326 -3.85 -30.18 10.56
CA ASP A 326 -4.22 -31.56 10.74
C ASP A 326 -3.29 -32.15 11.84
N GLU A 327 -3.81 -32.18 13.07
CA GLU A 327 -3.03 -32.59 14.26
C GLU A 327 -2.67 -34.08 14.22
N ASP A 328 -3.47 -34.89 13.51
CA ASP A 328 -3.32 -36.33 13.45
C ASP A 328 -2.15 -36.80 12.57
N ASP A 329 -1.69 -35.97 11.62
CA ASP A 329 -0.59 -36.30 10.70
C ASP A 329 0.77 -35.64 11.05
N ALA A 330 0.85 -34.84 12.10
CA ALA A 330 2.04 -34.05 12.40
C ALA A 330 3.00 -34.80 13.35
N SER A 331 3.95 -35.52 12.82
CA SER A 331 5.06 -36.12 13.57
C SER A 331 5.98 -35.10 14.27
N ASP A 332 5.93 -33.82 13.88
CA ASP A 332 6.65 -32.69 14.48
C ASP A 332 5.79 -31.41 14.38
N LEU A 333 4.94 -31.19 15.40
CA LEU A 333 4.00 -30.09 15.49
C LEU A 333 4.69 -28.70 15.33
N LEU A 334 5.91 -28.54 15.85
CA LEU A 334 6.64 -27.27 15.75
C LEU A 334 7.04 -26.95 14.30
N LYS A 335 7.49 -27.93 13.55
CA LYS A 335 7.84 -27.75 12.13
C LYS A 335 6.59 -27.47 11.28
N GLU A 336 5.47 -28.15 11.57
CA GLU A 336 4.24 -27.87 10.85
C GLU A 336 3.69 -26.49 11.18
N ILE A 337 3.74 -26.04 12.44
CA ILE A 337 3.41 -24.66 12.83
C ILE A 337 4.32 -23.67 12.10
N GLU A 338 5.63 -23.88 12.05
CA GLU A 338 6.57 -23.00 11.33
C GLU A 338 6.25 -22.93 9.83
N LYS A 339 5.95 -24.06 9.21
CA LYS A 339 5.55 -24.16 7.81
C LYS A 339 4.24 -23.44 7.55
N GLN A 340 3.27 -23.60 8.43
CA GLN A 340 1.98 -22.92 8.36
C GLN A 340 2.11 -21.40 8.59
N LEU A 341 2.95 -20.95 9.51
CA LEU A 341 3.26 -19.53 9.70
C LEU A 341 3.87 -18.90 8.43
N LYS A 342 4.74 -19.63 7.73
CA LYS A 342 5.25 -19.21 6.41
C LYS A 342 4.15 -19.17 5.34
N LYS A 343 3.18 -20.07 5.36
CA LYS A 343 2.02 -20.07 4.45
C LYS A 343 1.09 -18.89 4.69
N ARG A 344 0.94 -18.40 5.94
CA ARG A 344 0.13 -17.20 6.27
C ARG A 344 0.51 -15.97 5.47
N GLN A 345 1.78 -15.81 5.14
CA GLN A 345 2.26 -14.68 4.33
C GLN A 345 1.89 -14.81 2.84
N ARG A 346 1.50 -16.01 2.38
CA ARG A 346 1.25 -16.37 0.98
C ARG A 346 -0.20 -16.75 0.69
N GLY A 347 -1.11 -16.63 1.67
CA GLY A 347 -2.55 -16.84 1.46
C GLY A 347 -3.09 -15.92 0.34
N TYR A 348 -4.20 -16.31 -0.29
CA TYR A 348 -4.85 -15.43 -1.27
C TYR A 348 -5.34 -14.14 -0.61
N ALA A 349 -5.44 -13.06 -1.40
CA ALA A 349 -5.88 -11.77 -0.90
C ALA A 349 -7.37 -11.81 -0.56
N ILE A 350 -7.73 -11.36 0.64
CA ILE A 350 -9.11 -11.23 1.10
C ILE A 350 -9.58 -9.78 1.02
N ARG A 351 -8.69 -8.82 1.31
CA ARG A 351 -9.02 -7.41 1.33
C ARG A 351 -7.88 -6.59 0.73
N LEU A 352 -8.23 -5.66 -0.13
CA LEU A 352 -7.35 -4.63 -0.66
C LEU A 352 -7.79 -3.28 -0.10
N GLU A 353 -6.90 -2.59 0.59
CA GLU A 353 -7.11 -1.23 1.09
C GLU A 353 -6.27 -0.28 0.25
N VAL A 354 -6.88 0.82 -0.20
CA VAL A 354 -6.25 1.83 -1.04
C VAL A 354 -6.56 3.22 -0.51
N GLU A 355 -5.71 4.19 -0.82
CA GLU A 355 -6.00 5.59 -0.51
C GLU A 355 -7.24 6.08 -1.28
N HIS A 356 -8.05 6.90 -0.62
CA HIS A 356 -9.22 7.50 -1.25
C HIS A 356 -8.80 8.36 -2.45
N GLY A 357 -9.50 8.20 -3.57
CA GLY A 357 -9.18 8.92 -4.81
C GLY A 357 -8.01 8.34 -5.61
N MET A 358 -7.58 7.10 -5.31
CA MET A 358 -6.59 6.40 -6.14
C MET A 358 -6.99 6.44 -7.62
N ASP A 359 -6.01 6.65 -8.49
CA ASP A 359 -6.22 6.63 -9.95
C ASP A 359 -6.86 5.30 -10.38
N PRO A 360 -7.98 5.34 -11.16
CA PRO A 360 -8.70 4.13 -11.57
C PRO A 360 -7.82 3.08 -12.26
N ARG A 361 -6.80 3.50 -13.02
CA ARG A 361 -5.86 2.59 -13.71
C ARG A 361 -5.05 1.76 -12.71
N LEU A 362 -4.58 2.40 -11.62
CA LEU A 362 -3.87 1.71 -10.54
C LEU A 362 -4.81 0.80 -9.76
N LEU A 363 -6.01 1.26 -9.46
CA LEU A 363 -7.01 0.48 -8.74
C LEU A 363 -7.39 -0.79 -9.52
N ASP A 364 -7.69 -0.65 -10.81
CA ASP A 364 -8.04 -1.80 -11.67
C ASP A 364 -6.87 -2.78 -11.82
N PHE A 365 -5.65 -2.24 -11.95
CA PHE A 365 -4.44 -3.05 -11.95
C PHE A 365 -4.29 -3.87 -10.65
N LEU A 366 -4.39 -3.22 -9.48
CA LEU A 366 -4.26 -3.91 -8.18
C LEU A 366 -5.38 -4.93 -7.96
N LYS A 367 -6.63 -4.61 -8.31
CA LYS A 367 -7.75 -5.57 -8.24
C LYS A 367 -7.47 -6.83 -9.06
N LYS A 368 -6.95 -6.67 -10.27
CA LYS A 368 -6.60 -7.78 -11.15
C LYS A 368 -5.47 -8.63 -10.57
N GLU A 369 -4.39 -7.99 -10.11
CA GLU A 369 -3.21 -8.68 -9.57
C GLU A 369 -3.52 -9.45 -8.28
N PHE A 370 -4.37 -8.92 -7.43
CA PHE A 370 -4.79 -9.57 -6.19
C PHE A 370 -6.06 -10.43 -6.34
N SER A 371 -6.69 -10.44 -7.51
CA SER A 371 -7.96 -11.16 -7.77
C SER A 371 -9.05 -10.78 -6.77
N VAL A 372 -9.09 -9.50 -6.36
CA VAL A 372 -10.10 -8.96 -5.46
C VAL A 372 -11.17 -8.28 -6.31
N THR A 373 -12.39 -8.81 -6.29
CA THR A 373 -13.56 -8.20 -6.93
C THR A 373 -14.23 -7.21 -5.99
N PRO A 374 -14.84 -6.13 -6.52
CA PRO A 374 -15.71 -5.27 -5.73
C PRO A 374 -17.07 -5.97 -5.56
N GLU A 375 -17.20 -6.83 -4.59
CA GLU A 375 -18.49 -7.36 -4.14
C GLU A 375 -18.68 -7.02 -2.68
#